data_a016744c4e8197a87b4ca3ec6b4b9e3f
#
_entry.id   a016744c4e8197a87b4ca3ec6b4b9e3f
#
_cell.length_a   1.000
_cell.length_b   1.000
_cell.length_c   1.000
_cell.angle_alpha   90.00
_cell.angle_beta   90.00
_cell.angle_gamma   90.00
#
_symmetry.space_group_name_H-M   'P 1'
#
loop_
_entity.id
_entity.type
_entity.pdbx_description
1 polymer ?
#
loop_
_entity_poly.entity_id
_entity_poly.type
_entity_poly.pdbx_seq_one_letter_code
_entity_poly.pdbx_strand_id
1 'polypeptide(L)'
;MENTPFIYVIEDEESISKLITLYLTKEKMDSKAFFNAEDALKEIKSGKQPNLIILDLNLPGISGFDFLKELKKIFNKDLPSVMILSARDTDEDIIKGLSYGADEFVTKPFSPGVLIARIKANLRRQSFFLEKMESYIQFGPYTLLLGSCVLKKDGVKISLSTKEYEVLEYLVKNAGQVISPEKIYQSVWKVEYGDITAVAVYIQRLRKKIEDNPADCKYIKTDFGNGYIFSAECVTNKN
;
A
#
# COMPACT_ATOMS: atom_id res chain seq x y z
N MET A 1 -0.93 -10.35 -24.51
CA MET A 1 0.32 -9.58 -24.32
C MET A 1 0.46 -9.38 -22.83
N GLU A 2 1.50 -9.92 -22.20
CA GLU A 2 1.79 -9.65 -20.79
C GLU A 2 2.03 -8.15 -20.64
N ASN A 3 1.24 -7.52 -19.80
CA ASN A 3 1.34 -6.07 -19.56
C ASN A 3 2.58 -5.83 -18.70
N THR A 4 3.70 -5.44 -19.33
CA THR A 4 4.96 -5.15 -18.63
C THR A 4 4.72 -4.06 -17.59
N PRO A 5 5.05 -4.28 -16.31
CA PRO A 5 4.84 -3.25 -15.28
C PRO A 5 5.66 -1.99 -15.58
N PHE A 6 5.05 -0.83 -15.41
CA PHE A 6 5.70 0.46 -15.62
C PHE A 6 5.89 1.18 -14.28
N ILE A 7 7.14 1.52 -13.98
CA ILE A 7 7.56 2.02 -12.66
C ILE A 7 8.18 3.41 -12.79
N TYR A 8 7.75 4.36 -11.96
CA TYR A 8 8.43 5.63 -11.81
C TYR A 8 9.46 5.55 -10.69
N VAL A 9 10.66 6.07 -10.97
CA VAL A 9 11.73 6.22 -9.98
C VAL A 9 11.97 7.71 -9.81
N ILE A 10 11.59 8.26 -8.66
CA ILE A 10 11.72 9.68 -8.33
C ILE A 10 12.81 9.79 -7.26
N GLU A 11 14.01 10.12 -7.71
CA GLU A 11 15.24 10.06 -6.92
C GLU A 11 16.23 11.07 -7.50
N ASP A 12 16.69 12.04 -6.72
CA ASP A 12 17.59 13.10 -7.17
C ASP A 12 19.05 12.64 -7.26
N GLU A 13 19.44 11.62 -6.52
CA GLU A 13 20.77 11.06 -6.62
C GLU A 13 20.90 10.13 -7.84
N GLU A 14 21.61 10.60 -8.86
CA GLU A 14 21.74 9.90 -10.15
C GLU A 14 22.30 8.47 -10.01
N SER A 15 23.22 8.25 -9.08
CA SER A 15 23.83 6.93 -8.82
C SER A 15 22.80 5.93 -8.31
N ILE A 16 21.93 6.34 -7.39
CA ILE A 16 20.85 5.50 -6.82
C ILE A 16 19.78 5.26 -7.88
N SER A 17 19.37 6.31 -8.59
CA SER A 17 18.39 6.24 -9.68
C SER A 17 18.85 5.25 -10.77
N LYS A 18 20.11 5.34 -11.22
CA LYS A 18 20.70 4.41 -12.19
C LYS A 18 20.76 2.97 -11.66
N LEU A 19 21.12 2.79 -10.39
CA LEU A 19 21.17 1.47 -9.76
C LEU A 19 19.79 0.82 -9.79
N ILE A 20 18.75 1.53 -9.35
CA ILE A 20 17.37 1.02 -9.32
C ILE A 20 16.90 0.66 -10.73
N THR A 21 17.04 1.58 -11.69
CA THR A 21 16.60 1.36 -13.08
C THR A 21 17.33 0.19 -13.74
N LEU A 22 18.63 0.01 -13.47
CA LEU A 22 19.39 -1.14 -13.95
C LEU A 22 18.79 -2.47 -13.44
N TYR A 23 18.46 -2.55 -12.15
CA TYR A 23 17.88 -3.75 -11.58
C TYR A 23 16.45 -4.00 -12.10
N LEU A 24 15.65 -2.95 -12.28
CA LEU A 24 14.31 -3.06 -12.90
C LEU A 24 14.42 -3.62 -14.33
N THR A 25 15.33 -3.09 -15.13
CA THR A 25 15.57 -3.57 -16.51
C THR A 25 16.00 -5.04 -16.54
N LYS A 26 16.89 -5.48 -15.63
CA LYS A 26 17.27 -6.90 -15.52
C LYS A 26 16.07 -7.82 -15.25
N GLU A 27 15.08 -7.31 -14.54
CA GLU A 27 13.86 -8.03 -14.21
C GLU A 27 12.72 -7.83 -15.23
N LYS A 28 13.03 -7.25 -16.39
CA LYS A 28 12.08 -6.97 -17.48
C LYS A 28 10.91 -6.09 -17.06
N MET A 29 11.18 -5.11 -16.21
CA MET A 29 10.23 -4.08 -15.80
C MET A 29 10.59 -2.77 -16.47
N ASP A 30 9.59 -2.12 -17.07
CA ASP A 30 9.77 -0.80 -17.66
C ASP A 30 9.83 0.26 -16.58
N SER A 31 10.72 1.24 -16.75
CA SER A 31 10.85 2.31 -15.77
C SER A 31 11.14 3.66 -16.41
N LYS A 32 10.73 4.72 -15.74
CA LYS A 32 11.10 6.10 -16.06
C LYS A 32 11.62 6.80 -14.82
N ALA A 33 12.82 7.38 -14.93
CA ALA A 33 13.45 8.10 -13.84
C ALA A 33 13.11 9.60 -13.91
N PHE A 34 12.96 10.21 -12.73
CA PHE A 34 12.77 11.65 -12.53
C PHE A 34 13.69 12.09 -11.39
N PHE A 35 14.31 13.24 -11.53
CA PHE A 35 15.24 13.81 -10.55
C PHE A 35 14.59 14.85 -9.62
N ASN A 36 13.30 15.12 -9.83
CA ASN A 36 12.48 16.02 -9.01
C ASN A 36 11.00 15.57 -9.08
N ALA A 37 10.23 16.03 -8.11
CA ALA A 37 8.82 15.70 -7.99
C ALA A 37 7.95 16.39 -9.06
N GLU A 38 8.33 17.59 -9.48
CA GLU A 38 7.58 18.43 -10.42
C GLU A 38 7.44 17.77 -11.80
N ASP A 39 8.53 17.23 -12.32
CA ASP A 39 8.54 16.55 -13.62
C ASP A 39 7.71 15.25 -13.57
N ALA A 40 7.80 14.51 -12.47
CA ALA A 40 6.98 13.34 -12.26
C ALA A 40 5.49 13.68 -12.20
N LEU A 41 5.09 14.72 -11.47
CA LEU A 41 3.72 15.21 -11.42
C LEU A 41 3.20 15.68 -12.78
N LYS A 42 4.05 16.36 -13.56
CA LYS A 42 3.71 16.78 -14.92
C LYS A 42 3.43 15.59 -15.83
N GLU A 43 4.27 14.56 -15.76
CA GLU A 43 4.07 13.35 -16.55
C GLU A 43 2.79 12.61 -16.14
N ILE A 44 2.52 12.48 -14.84
CA ILE A 44 1.29 11.88 -14.32
C ILE A 44 0.05 12.65 -14.82
N LYS A 45 0.07 13.97 -14.78
CA LYS A 45 -1.02 14.82 -15.28
C LYS A 45 -1.22 14.71 -16.79
N SER A 46 -0.22 14.29 -17.55
CA SER A 46 -0.35 14.03 -19.00
C SER A 46 -1.09 12.72 -19.32
N GLY A 47 -1.50 11.95 -18.30
CA GLY A 47 -2.29 10.71 -18.45
C GLY A 47 -1.45 9.43 -18.44
N LYS A 48 -0.14 9.50 -18.30
CA LYS A 48 0.70 8.31 -18.14
C LYS A 48 0.75 7.90 -16.68
N GLN A 49 0.15 6.77 -16.37
CA GLN A 49 0.07 6.26 -15.01
C GLN A 49 1.04 5.09 -14.79
N PRO A 50 1.93 5.14 -13.79
CA PRO A 50 2.76 4.00 -13.42
C PRO A 50 1.95 2.99 -12.60
N ASN A 51 2.39 1.73 -12.62
CA ASN A 51 1.88 0.71 -11.71
C ASN A 51 2.43 0.92 -10.27
N LEU A 52 3.67 1.40 -10.16
CA LEU A 52 4.33 1.65 -8.89
C LEU A 52 5.23 2.88 -9.00
N ILE A 53 5.32 3.65 -7.92
CA ILE A 53 6.23 4.77 -7.76
C ILE A 53 7.22 4.44 -6.65
N ILE A 54 8.51 4.52 -6.97
CA ILE A 54 9.59 4.54 -5.97
C ILE A 54 9.90 6.02 -5.74
N LEU A 55 9.83 6.48 -4.49
CA LEU A 55 9.85 7.89 -4.14
C LEU A 55 10.87 8.17 -3.04
N ASP A 56 11.87 9.01 -3.30
CA ASP A 56 12.64 9.63 -2.22
C ASP A 56 11.83 10.77 -1.57
N LEU A 57 12.02 10.93 -0.27
CA LEU A 57 11.43 12.04 0.49
C LEU A 57 12.27 13.32 0.39
N ASN A 58 13.59 13.19 0.19
CA ASN A 58 14.53 14.30 0.18
C ASN A 58 14.79 14.80 -1.25
N LEU A 59 13.74 15.22 -1.94
CA LEU A 59 13.85 15.75 -3.29
C LEU A 59 14.09 17.27 -3.27
N PRO A 60 14.80 17.82 -4.28
CA PRO A 60 14.87 19.25 -4.48
C PRO A 60 13.49 19.81 -4.91
N GLY A 61 13.18 21.03 -4.50
CA GLY A 61 11.89 21.66 -4.79
C GLY A 61 10.75 21.08 -3.95
N ILE A 62 9.81 20.42 -4.57
CA ILE A 62 8.68 19.78 -3.87
C ILE A 62 9.18 18.54 -3.14
N SER A 63 8.98 18.49 -1.82
CA SER A 63 9.35 17.32 -1.00
C SER A 63 8.53 16.08 -1.38
N GLY A 64 9.10 14.87 -1.12
CA GLY A 64 8.35 13.63 -1.34
C GLY A 64 7.04 13.56 -0.56
N PHE A 65 6.96 14.16 0.62
CA PHE A 65 5.70 14.26 1.35
C PHE A 65 4.67 15.15 0.66
N ASP A 66 5.08 16.25 0.08
CA ASP A 66 4.17 17.13 -0.66
C ASP A 66 3.78 16.51 -1.99
N PHE A 67 4.69 15.77 -2.65
CA PHE A 67 4.37 14.93 -3.79
C PHE A 67 3.24 13.94 -3.47
N LEU A 68 3.30 13.23 -2.33
CA LEU A 68 2.25 12.31 -1.90
C LEU A 68 0.89 13.00 -1.71
N LYS A 69 0.89 14.23 -1.19
CA LYS A 69 -0.35 15.02 -1.05
C LYS A 69 -0.94 15.39 -2.41
N GLU A 70 -0.08 15.86 -3.34
CA GLU A 70 -0.52 16.19 -4.70
C GLU A 70 -1.01 14.96 -5.46
N LEU A 71 -0.31 13.82 -5.32
CA LEU A 71 -0.73 12.56 -5.92
C LEU A 71 -2.15 12.16 -5.50
N LYS A 72 -2.48 12.31 -4.21
CA LYS A 72 -3.83 12.06 -3.69
C LYS A 72 -4.91 12.96 -4.33
N LYS A 73 -4.56 14.21 -4.63
CA LYS A 73 -5.51 15.13 -5.27
C LYS A 73 -5.77 14.74 -6.73
N ILE A 74 -4.72 14.26 -7.43
CA ILE A 74 -4.83 13.85 -8.84
C ILE A 74 -5.65 12.56 -8.97
N PHE A 75 -5.40 11.58 -8.14
CA PHE A 75 -5.95 10.24 -8.26
C PHE A 75 -7.14 9.96 -7.35
N ASN A 76 -7.98 10.79 -7.06
CA ASN A 76 -9.15 10.69 -6.17
C ASN A 76 -9.61 9.25 -5.77
N LYS A 77 -9.35 8.19 -6.54
CA LYS A 77 -9.77 6.79 -6.26
C LYS A 77 -8.76 5.68 -6.62
N ASP A 78 -7.93 5.84 -7.62
CA ASP A 78 -7.06 4.75 -8.12
C ASP A 78 -5.58 5.17 -8.07
N LEU A 79 -5.06 5.41 -6.85
CA LEU A 79 -3.65 5.75 -6.64
C LEU A 79 -2.75 4.59 -7.12
N PRO A 80 -1.66 4.89 -7.86
CA PRO A 80 -0.60 3.93 -8.06
C PRO A 80 0.00 3.53 -6.71
N SER A 81 0.56 2.34 -6.62
CA SER A 81 1.28 1.96 -5.41
C SER A 81 2.50 2.85 -5.22
N VAL A 82 2.78 3.24 -3.97
CA VAL A 82 3.93 4.07 -3.65
C VAL A 82 4.82 3.37 -2.63
N MET A 83 6.09 3.19 -3.00
CA MET A 83 7.14 2.72 -2.12
C MET A 83 8.10 3.88 -1.84
N ILE A 84 8.18 4.32 -0.60
CA ILE A 84 9.14 5.33 -0.18
C ILE A 84 10.51 4.66 -0.03
N LEU A 85 11.54 5.34 -0.55
CA LEU A 85 12.94 4.94 -0.42
C LEU A 85 13.72 6.15 0.08
N SER A 86 14.06 6.20 1.37
CA SER A 86 14.63 7.41 1.98
C SER A 86 15.70 7.12 3.02
N ALA A 87 16.62 8.08 3.21
CA ALA A 87 17.59 8.06 4.30
C ALA A 87 16.95 8.46 5.66
N ARG A 88 15.70 8.93 5.66
CA ARG A 88 14.96 9.19 6.89
C ARG A 88 14.49 7.86 7.47
N ASP A 89 14.83 7.62 8.71
CA ASP A 89 14.59 6.36 9.41
C ASP A 89 13.86 6.52 10.75
N THR A 90 13.41 7.74 11.06
CA THR A 90 12.66 7.99 12.29
C THR A 90 11.23 7.42 12.20
N ASP A 91 10.73 6.91 13.30
CA ASP A 91 9.35 6.41 13.40
C ASP A 91 8.34 7.45 12.93
N GLU A 92 8.58 8.74 13.23
CA GLU A 92 7.72 9.85 12.80
C GLU A 92 7.66 9.98 11.27
N ASP A 93 8.80 9.90 10.59
CA ASP A 93 8.86 9.98 9.13
C ASP A 93 8.19 8.76 8.48
N ILE A 94 8.41 7.57 9.04
CA ILE A 94 7.78 6.32 8.59
C ILE A 94 6.26 6.41 8.74
N ILE A 95 5.78 6.76 9.95
CA ILE A 95 4.35 6.93 10.24
C ILE A 95 3.73 7.97 9.31
N LYS A 96 4.41 9.10 9.11
CA LYS A 96 3.97 10.18 8.23
C LYS A 96 3.88 9.73 6.77
N GLY A 97 4.91 9.06 6.25
CA GLY A 97 4.92 8.53 4.88
C GLY A 97 3.77 7.57 4.63
N LEU A 98 3.60 6.60 5.53
CA LEU A 98 2.50 5.63 5.49
C LEU A 98 1.13 6.33 5.65
N SER A 99 0.98 7.32 6.53
CA SER A 99 -0.28 8.06 6.68
C SER A 99 -0.62 8.91 5.46
N TYR A 100 0.35 9.37 4.68
CA TYR A 100 0.13 10.06 3.43
C TYR A 100 -0.14 9.14 2.23
N GLY A 101 -0.16 7.82 2.40
CA GLY A 101 -0.64 6.90 1.38
C GLY A 101 0.42 6.03 0.76
N ALA A 102 1.66 6.08 1.23
CA ALA A 102 2.65 5.08 0.82
C ALA A 102 2.22 3.68 1.27
N ASP A 103 2.51 2.69 0.43
CA ASP A 103 2.23 1.27 0.71
C ASP A 103 3.38 0.62 1.45
N GLU A 104 4.60 1.15 1.29
CA GLU A 104 5.79 0.62 1.90
C GLU A 104 6.83 1.71 2.13
N PHE A 105 7.66 1.52 3.14
CA PHE A 105 8.78 2.40 3.47
C PHE A 105 10.05 1.56 3.55
N VAL A 106 11.08 1.95 2.80
CA VAL A 106 12.39 1.30 2.76
C VAL A 106 13.45 2.33 3.10
N THR A 107 14.26 2.05 4.11
CA THR A 107 15.35 2.92 4.52
C THR A 107 16.61 2.72 3.66
N LYS A 108 17.32 3.80 3.38
CA LYS A 108 18.66 3.78 2.81
C LYS A 108 19.70 3.62 3.96
N PRO A 109 20.75 2.79 3.80
CA PRO A 109 21.10 2.01 2.62
C PRO A 109 20.26 0.74 2.48
N PHE A 110 19.96 0.34 1.25
CA PHE A 110 19.14 -0.83 0.95
C PHE A 110 19.91 -1.87 0.11
N SER A 111 19.47 -3.11 0.19
CA SER A 111 19.91 -4.16 -0.73
C SER A 111 19.08 -4.12 -2.02
N PRO A 112 19.67 -3.96 -3.22
CA PRO A 112 18.92 -3.94 -4.47
C PRO A 112 18.07 -5.20 -4.69
N GLY A 113 18.58 -6.38 -4.31
CA GLY A 113 17.82 -7.63 -4.42
C GLY A 113 16.58 -7.65 -3.53
N VAL A 114 16.68 -7.12 -2.30
CA VAL A 114 15.54 -6.99 -1.39
C VAL A 114 14.53 -5.98 -1.92
N LEU A 115 15.00 -4.84 -2.45
CA LEU A 115 14.13 -3.84 -3.07
C LEU A 115 13.32 -4.45 -4.21
N ILE A 116 13.97 -5.17 -5.13
CA ILE A 116 13.30 -5.85 -6.24
C ILE A 116 12.31 -6.89 -5.76
N ALA A 117 12.64 -7.68 -4.75
CA ALA A 117 11.71 -8.66 -4.18
C ALA A 117 10.44 -7.98 -3.64
N ARG A 118 10.57 -6.83 -2.97
CA ARG A 118 9.45 -6.02 -2.48
C ARG A 118 8.62 -5.43 -3.61
N ILE A 119 9.27 -4.90 -4.67
CA ILE A 119 8.59 -4.40 -5.88
C ILE A 119 7.78 -5.52 -6.52
N LYS A 120 8.37 -6.71 -6.75
CA LYS A 120 7.67 -7.87 -7.31
C LYS A 120 6.49 -8.31 -6.44
N ALA A 121 6.65 -8.34 -5.13
CA ALA A 121 5.57 -8.67 -4.22
C ALA A 121 4.42 -7.66 -4.31
N ASN A 122 4.73 -6.38 -4.47
CA ASN A 122 3.75 -5.32 -4.62
C ASN A 122 3.01 -5.42 -5.97
N LEU A 123 3.73 -5.59 -7.07
CA LEU A 123 3.17 -5.70 -8.43
C LEU A 123 2.36 -6.98 -8.63
N ARG A 124 2.81 -8.12 -8.08
CA ARG A 124 2.11 -9.41 -8.20
C ARG A 124 0.67 -9.34 -7.71
N ARG A 125 0.36 -8.49 -6.76
CA ARG A 125 -1.00 -8.29 -6.27
C ARG A 125 -1.88 -7.56 -7.26
N GLN A 126 -1.33 -6.71 -8.10
CA GLN A 126 -2.08 -6.04 -9.16
C GLN A 126 -2.42 -7.02 -10.32
N SER A 127 -1.57 -8.02 -10.59
CA SER A 127 -1.75 -8.95 -11.71
C SER A 127 -2.61 -10.18 -11.40
N PHE A 128 -2.78 -10.58 -10.15
CA PHE A 128 -3.68 -11.68 -9.77
C PHE A 128 -5.16 -11.39 -10.04
N PHE A 129 -5.46 -10.20 -10.52
CA PHE A 129 -6.78 -9.63 -10.68
C PHE A 129 -7.58 -10.13 -11.88
N LEU A 130 -7.00 -10.83 -12.83
CA LEU A 130 -7.67 -11.12 -14.11
C LEU A 130 -8.18 -12.54 -14.29
N GLU A 131 -7.89 -13.51 -13.43
CA GLU A 131 -8.13 -14.91 -13.76
C GLU A 131 -8.86 -15.84 -12.77
N LYS A 132 -9.50 -15.38 -11.71
CA LYS A 132 -10.26 -16.33 -10.85
C LYS A 132 -11.66 -15.87 -10.50
N MET A 133 -12.63 -16.79 -10.67
CA MET A 133 -14.01 -16.70 -10.18
C MET A 133 -14.05 -16.22 -8.73
N GLU A 134 -14.76 -15.14 -8.51
CA GLU A 134 -14.70 -14.30 -7.31
C GLU A 134 -15.22 -15.01 -6.07
N SER A 135 -14.31 -15.52 -5.24
CA SER A 135 -14.64 -15.72 -3.83
C SER A 135 -14.76 -14.34 -3.14
N TYR A 136 -15.76 -14.17 -2.31
CA TYR A 136 -15.98 -12.91 -1.61
C TYR A 136 -16.32 -13.13 -0.14
N ILE A 137 -16.05 -12.14 0.68
CA ILE A 137 -16.52 -12.08 2.07
C ILE A 137 -17.40 -10.86 2.23
N GLN A 138 -18.60 -11.06 2.77
CA GLN A 138 -19.55 -9.98 3.03
C GLN A 138 -19.62 -9.64 4.51
N PHE A 139 -19.57 -8.34 4.83
CA PHE A 139 -19.74 -7.84 6.20
C PHE A 139 -20.48 -6.52 6.20
N GLY A 140 -21.61 -6.45 6.86
CA GLY A 140 -22.53 -5.30 6.80
C GLY A 140 -22.84 -4.92 5.35
N PRO A 141 -22.72 -3.64 4.95
CA PRO A 141 -22.94 -3.20 3.56
C PRO A 141 -21.73 -3.44 2.65
N TYR A 142 -20.67 -4.07 3.16
CA TYR A 142 -19.40 -4.24 2.45
C TYR A 142 -19.28 -5.63 1.83
N THR A 143 -18.74 -5.67 0.61
CA THR A 143 -18.34 -6.89 -0.11
C THR A 143 -16.85 -6.81 -0.43
N LEU A 144 -16.06 -7.68 0.18
CA LEU A 144 -14.63 -7.83 -0.07
C LEU A 144 -14.41 -8.91 -1.13
N LEU A 145 -14.07 -8.51 -2.34
CA LEU A 145 -13.79 -9.42 -3.45
C LEU A 145 -12.35 -9.90 -3.35
N LEU A 146 -12.13 -11.20 -3.12
CA LEU A 146 -10.81 -11.76 -2.85
C LEU A 146 -9.95 -11.91 -4.11
N GLY A 147 -10.56 -12.28 -5.22
CA GLY A 147 -9.87 -12.43 -6.51
C GLY A 147 -9.42 -11.09 -7.10
N SER A 148 -10.26 -10.07 -7.01
CA SER A 148 -9.98 -8.73 -7.56
C SER A 148 -9.45 -7.72 -6.51
N CYS A 149 -9.23 -8.14 -5.24
CA CYS A 149 -8.78 -7.31 -4.11
C CYS A 149 -9.54 -5.97 -4.00
N VAL A 150 -10.83 -5.99 -4.27
CA VAL A 150 -11.70 -4.80 -4.27
C VAL A 150 -12.63 -4.85 -3.08
N LEU A 151 -12.75 -3.75 -2.37
CA LEU A 151 -13.81 -3.51 -1.40
C LEU A 151 -14.93 -2.71 -2.07
N LYS A 152 -16.18 -3.15 -1.91
CA LYS A 152 -17.38 -2.39 -2.31
C LYS A 152 -18.25 -2.11 -1.08
N LYS A 153 -18.88 -0.94 -1.03
CA LYS A 153 -19.98 -0.63 -0.10
C LYS A 153 -21.24 -0.41 -0.94
N ASP A 154 -22.28 -1.19 -0.70
CA ASP A 154 -23.54 -1.13 -1.48
C ASP A 154 -23.31 -1.15 -3.00
N GLY A 155 -22.37 -2.00 -3.46
CA GLY A 155 -21.97 -2.13 -4.86
C GLY A 155 -20.98 -1.08 -5.38
N VAL A 156 -20.73 0.00 -4.64
CA VAL A 156 -19.80 1.08 -5.03
C VAL A 156 -18.38 0.76 -4.54
N LYS A 157 -17.40 0.84 -5.43
CA LYS A 157 -15.98 0.57 -5.09
C LYS A 157 -15.45 1.57 -4.07
N ILE A 158 -14.82 1.05 -3.01
CA ILE A 158 -14.03 1.84 -2.05
C ILE A 158 -12.56 1.67 -2.39
N SER A 159 -11.85 2.77 -2.57
CA SER A 159 -10.42 2.74 -2.85
C SER A 159 -9.63 2.37 -1.60
N LEU A 160 -8.91 1.24 -1.69
CA LEU A 160 -7.93 0.79 -0.71
C LEU A 160 -6.56 0.74 -1.39
N SER A 161 -5.52 1.13 -0.66
CA SER A 161 -4.16 0.78 -1.05
C SER A 161 -3.96 -0.73 -0.91
N THR A 162 -2.93 -1.27 -1.53
CA THR A 162 -2.62 -2.70 -1.47
C THR A 162 -2.50 -3.20 -0.04
N LYS A 163 -1.78 -2.43 0.81
CA LYS A 163 -1.60 -2.82 2.22
C LYS A 163 -2.87 -2.67 3.05
N GLU A 164 -3.69 -1.66 2.80
CA GLU A 164 -5.01 -1.54 3.45
C GLU A 164 -5.89 -2.75 3.12
N TYR A 165 -5.90 -3.16 1.84
CA TYR A 165 -6.64 -4.35 1.44
C TYR A 165 -6.14 -5.60 2.17
N GLU A 166 -4.83 -5.84 2.21
CA GLU A 166 -4.25 -7.03 2.83
C GLU A 166 -4.48 -7.11 4.33
N VAL A 167 -4.33 -5.98 5.03
CA VAL A 167 -4.66 -5.92 6.45
C VAL A 167 -6.14 -6.22 6.67
N LEU A 168 -7.03 -5.64 5.87
CA LEU A 168 -8.47 -5.90 5.95
C LEU A 168 -8.79 -7.36 5.65
N GLU A 169 -8.26 -7.92 4.56
CA GLU A 169 -8.44 -9.32 4.17
C GLU A 169 -8.00 -10.27 5.28
N TYR A 170 -6.82 -10.02 5.86
CA TYR A 170 -6.28 -10.84 6.93
C TYR A 170 -7.18 -10.82 8.18
N LEU A 171 -7.64 -9.64 8.58
CA LEU A 171 -8.53 -9.47 9.73
C LEU A 171 -9.89 -10.14 9.49
N VAL A 172 -10.50 -9.92 8.33
CA VAL A 172 -11.83 -10.47 8.00
C VAL A 172 -11.79 -11.99 7.85
N LYS A 173 -10.71 -12.54 7.30
CA LYS A 173 -10.51 -14.01 7.24
C LYS A 173 -10.40 -14.65 8.62
N ASN A 174 -9.85 -13.93 9.58
CA ASN A 174 -9.68 -14.36 10.98
C ASN A 174 -10.70 -13.69 11.93
N ALA A 175 -11.87 -13.32 11.41
CA ALA A 175 -12.90 -12.67 12.22
C ALA A 175 -13.24 -13.46 13.48
N GLY A 176 -13.38 -12.78 14.62
CA GLY A 176 -13.61 -13.35 15.93
C GLY A 176 -12.35 -13.73 16.71
N GLN A 177 -11.17 -13.64 16.09
CA GLN A 177 -9.90 -13.89 16.77
C GLN A 177 -9.19 -12.57 17.10
N VAL A 178 -8.63 -12.48 18.30
CA VAL A 178 -7.71 -11.38 18.65
C VAL A 178 -6.36 -11.66 18.01
N ILE A 179 -5.83 -10.71 17.24
CA ILE A 179 -4.58 -10.85 16.50
C ILE A 179 -3.63 -9.73 16.93
N SER A 180 -2.44 -10.13 17.42
CA SER A 180 -1.44 -9.16 17.82
C SER A 180 -0.89 -8.35 16.63
N PRO A 181 -0.40 -7.12 16.84
CA PRO A 181 0.20 -6.31 15.78
C PRO A 181 1.37 -7.03 15.09
N GLU A 182 2.20 -7.77 15.83
CA GLU A 182 3.32 -8.53 15.31
C GLU A 182 2.84 -9.61 14.32
N LYS A 183 1.78 -10.34 14.71
CA LYS A 183 1.20 -11.40 13.86
C LYS A 183 0.57 -10.83 12.60
N ILE A 184 -0.12 -9.68 12.69
CA ILE A 184 -0.64 -8.97 11.52
C ILE A 184 0.53 -8.56 10.62
N TYR A 185 1.57 -7.95 11.20
CA TYR A 185 2.74 -7.49 10.46
C TYR A 185 3.41 -8.64 9.71
N GLN A 186 3.78 -9.70 10.41
CA GLN A 186 4.41 -10.88 9.81
C GLN A 186 3.59 -11.49 8.67
N SER A 187 2.27 -11.61 8.88
CA SER A 187 1.37 -12.21 7.89
C SER A 187 1.18 -11.34 6.65
N VAL A 188 1.11 -10.01 6.81
CA VAL A 188 0.83 -9.07 5.73
C VAL A 188 2.10 -8.62 5.01
N TRP A 189 3.19 -8.37 5.73
CA TRP A 189 4.45 -7.92 5.11
C TRP A 189 5.38 -9.06 4.72
N LYS A 190 5.09 -10.29 5.20
CA LYS A 190 5.87 -11.50 4.87
C LYS A 190 7.33 -11.41 5.33
N VAL A 191 7.59 -10.69 6.40
CA VAL A 191 8.89 -10.51 7.03
C VAL A 191 8.80 -10.77 8.52
N GLU A 192 9.88 -11.31 9.10
CA GLU A 192 9.88 -11.72 10.51
C GLU A 192 10.10 -10.51 11.45
N TYR A 193 10.83 -9.50 10.97
CA TYR A 193 11.17 -8.30 11.73
C TYR A 193 10.87 -7.04 10.91
N GLY A 194 10.44 -5.96 11.58
CA GLY A 194 10.19 -4.67 10.97
C GLY A 194 9.37 -3.77 11.88
N ASP A 195 8.96 -2.61 11.35
CA ASP A 195 8.23 -1.61 12.12
C ASP A 195 6.75 -2.01 12.27
N ILE A 196 6.42 -2.59 13.42
CA ILE A 196 5.04 -2.98 13.77
C ILE A 196 4.10 -1.78 13.98
N THR A 197 4.63 -0.56 14.16
CA THR A 197 3.79 0.66 14.31
C THR A 197 2.98 0.93 13.03
N ALA A 198 3.48 0.47 11.88
CA ALA A 198 2.76 0.51 10.62
C ALA A 198 1.35 -0.11 10.72
N VAL A 199 1.19 -1.20 11.49
CA VAL A 199 -0.11 -1.87 11.64
C VAL A 199 -1.17 -0.90 12.20
N ALA A 200 -0.83 -0.14 13.24
CA ALA A 200 -1.76 0.83 13.84
C ALA A 200 -2.18 1.91 12.83
N VAL A 201 -1.26 2.36 11.98
CA VAL A 201 -1.55 3.33 10.91
C VAL A 201 -2.56 2.77 9.91
N TYR A 202 -2.37 1.51 9.46
CA TYR A 202 -3.29 0.90 8.51
C TYR A 202 -4.66 0.59 9.13
N ILE A 203 -4.70 0.17 10.39
CA ILE A 203 -5.95 0.00 11.14
C ILE A 203 -6.71 1.33 11.20
N GLN A 204 -6.04 2.42 11.54
CA GLN A 204 -6.66 3.75 11.60
C GLN A 204 -7.20 4.19 10.23
N ARG A 205 -6.45 3.94 9.14
CA ARG A 205 -6.90 4.24 7.78
C ARG A 205 -8.12 3.43 7.40
N LEU A 206 -8.13 2.13 7.70
CA LEU A 206 -9.26 1.26 7.44
C LEU A 206 -10.50 1.72 8.20
N ARG A 207 -10.37 2.03 9.49
CA ARG A 207 -11.48 2.55 10.29
C ARG A 207 -12.11 3.81 9.67
N LYS A 208 -11.29 4.75 9.18
CA LYS A 208 -11.79 5.95 8.47
C LYS A 208 -12.59 5.62 7.19
N LYS A 209 -12.41 4.44 6.61
CA LYS A 209 -13.05 4.02 5.36
C LYS A 209 -14.26 3.13 5.55
N ILE A 210 -14.27 2.32 6.62
CA ILE A 210 -15.30 1.30 6.82
C ILE A 210 -16.16 1.51 8.07
N GLU A 211 -15.71 2.32 9.03
CA GLU A 211 -16.51 2.62 10.23
C GLU A 211 -17.32 3.90 10.00
N ASP A 212 -18.56 3.92 10.48
CA ASP A 212 -19.36 5.15 10.48
C ASP A 212 -18.82 6.14 11.52
N ASN A 213 -18.34 5.62 12.66
CA ASN A 213 -17.63 6.39 13.69
C ASN A 213 -16.30 5.68 14.04
N PRO A 214 -15.13 6.23 13.64
CA PRO A 214 -13.83 5.63 13.95
C PRO A 214 -13.48 5.58 15.44
N ALA A 215 -14.18 6.32 16.29
CA ALA A 215 -14.01 6.28 17.75
C ALA A 215 -14.86 5.19 18.41
N ASP A 216 -15.93 4.74 17.75
CA ASP A 216 -16.80 3.66 18.20
C ASP A 216 -16.91 2.59 17.09
N CYS A 217 -15.87 1.76 17.02
CA CYS A 217 -15.67 0.83 15.91
C CYS A 217 -16.61 -0.37 15.98
N LYS A 218 -17.36 -0.58 14.91
CA LYS A 218 -18.25 -1.73 14.73
C LYS A 218 -17.50 -2.95 14.20
N TYR A 219 -16.60 -2.75 13.22
CA TYR A 219 -15.92 -3.84 12.48
C TYR A 219 -14.56 -4.17 13.07
N ILE A 220 -13.66 -3.20 13.20
CA ILE A 220 -12.29 -3.43 13.71
C ILE A 220 -12.21 -2.90 15.14
N LYS A 221 -12.30 -3.78 16.12
CA LYS A 221 -12.20 -3.43 17.55
C LYS A 221 -10.75 -3.54 18.02
N THR A 222 -10.38 -2.73 19.03
CA THR A 222 -9.10 -2.87 19.75
C THR A 222 -9.33 -3.70 21.00
N ASP A 223 -8.55 -4.76 21.15
CA ASP A 223 -8.40 -5.46 22.41
C ASP A 223 -7.12 -4.93 23.07
N PHE A 224 -7.31 -4.09 24.10
CA PHE A 224 -6.22 -3.37 24.73
C PHE A 224 -5.18 -4.33 25.33
N GLY A 225 -3.93 -4.13 24.92
CA GLY A 225 -2.80 -4.98 25.33
C GLY A 225 -2.62 -6.26 24.50
N ASN A 226 -3.61 -6.69 23.71
CA ASN A 226 -3.56 -7.96 22.97
C ASN A 226 -3.56 -7.77 21.44
N GLY A 227 -4.21 -6.71 20.92
CA GLY A 227 -4.19 -6.41 19.49
C GLY A 227 -5.53 -5.97 18.91
N TYR A 228 -5.87 -6.52 17.76
CA TYR A 228 -7.08 -6.16 17.02
C TYR A 228 -7.94 -7.38 16.73
N ILE A 229 -9.25 -7.16 16.71
CA ILE A 229 -10.24 -8.19 16.39
C ILE A 229 -11.22 -7.65 15.35
N PHE A 230 -11.47 -8.39 14.28
CA PHE A 230 -12.60 -8.12 13.40
C PHE A 230 -13.85 -8.80 13.95
N SER A 231 -14.96 -8.06 14.03
CA SER A 231 -16.21 -8.54 14.64
C SER A 231 -16.82 -9.67 13.81
N ALA A 232 -16.84 -10.88 14.34
CA ALA A 232 -17.38 -12.05 13.64
C ALA A 232 -18.88 -11.92 13.35
N GLU A 233 -19.62 -11.24 14.23
CA GLU A 233 -21.06 -11.00 14.09
C GLU A 233 -21.42 -10.18 12.85
N CYS A 234 -20.45 -9.39 12.35
CA CYS A 234 -20.64 -8.57 11.17
C CYS A 234 -20.42 -9.35 9.88
N VAL A 235 -19.77 -10.51 9.90
CA VAL A 235 -19.50 -11.32 8.71
C VAL A 235 -20.72 -12.20 8.39
N THR A 236 -21.33 -11.97 7.23
CA THR A 236 -22.59 -12.62 6.84
C THR A 236 -22.42 -13.73 5.82
N ASN A 237 -21.36 -13.71 5.03
CA ASN A 237 -21.08 -14.75 4.03
C ASN A 237 -19.56 -14.88 3.78
N LYS A 238 -19.11 -16.15 3.63
CA LYS A 238 -17.75 -16.51 3.19
C LYS A 238 -17.90 -17.56 2.09
N ASN A 239 -17.70 -17.17 0.85
CA ASN A 239 -17.65 -18.10 -0.31
C ASN A 239 -16.23 -18.21 -0.82
#